data_85681a05e614a6c9757278baf1ea17bd
#
_entry.id   85681a05e614a6c9757278baf1ea17bd
#
_cell.length_a   1.000
_cell.length_b   1.000
_cell.length_c   1.000
_cell.angle_alpha   90.00
_cell.angle_beta   90.00
_cell.angle_gamma   90.00
#
_symmetry.space_group_name_H-M   'P 1'
#
loop_
_entity.id
_entity.type
_entity.pdbx_description
1 polymer ?
#
loop_
_entity_poly.entity_id
_entity_poly.type
_entity_poly.pdbx_seq_one_letter_code
_entity_poly.pdbx_strand_id
1 'polypeptide(L)'
;CLLRRCGWVLLLSFVGFMLPRQEEGETASHARPRDQPHGAAEVLGTSAKHLSAGGAECVLVCTNTMHIIADQVRERSPAKLIDIIDETGKALAKANARRPLLLATRYSMEHGFYHDRMMDLHGIDLLVPDAAGREAMHRIIFEELCCGIVRDESREIVSAIIELGKTEGADSVILGCTEICLLIGQQDTDVPVFDSTAIHVAAAVEFALN
;
A
#
# COMPACT_ATOMS: atom_id res chain seq x y z
N CYS A 1 14.72 29.99 16.49
CA CYS A 1 14.00 29.09 17.38
C CYS A 1 12.99 28.18 16.62
N LEU A 2 13.42 27.64 15.46
CA LEU A 2 12.56 26.84 14.56
C LEU A 2 12.80 25.32 14.68
N LEU A 3 13.65 24.87 15.60
CA LEU A 3 14.10 23.47 15.71
C LEU A 3 13.41 22.66 16.83
N ARG A 4 12.33 23.14 17.45
CA ARG A 4 11.67 22.49 18.58
C ARG A 4 10.31 21.84 18.29
N ARG A 5 9.90 21.70 17.02
CA ARG A 5 8.63 21.06 16.63
C ARG A 5 8.74 20.08 15.49
N CYS A 6 9.91 19.52 15.21
CA CYS A 6 9.97 18.34 14.37
C CYS A 6 9.65 17.13 15.23
N GLY A 7 8.39 16.75 15.32
CA GLY A 7 8.00 15.44 15.78
C GLY A 7 8.80 14.41 14.98
N TRP A 8 9.42 13.44 15.67
CA TRP A 8 10.21 12.40 15.00
C TRP A 8 9.27 11.51 14.20
N VAL A 9 9.32 11.63 12.87
CA VAL A 9 8.68 10.70 11.94
C VAL A 9 9.69 9.61 11.64
N LEU A 10 9.36 8.36 11.96
CA LEU A 10 10.24 7.23 11.65
C LEU A 10 9.54 6.24 10.73
N LEU A 11 10.21 5.95 9.61
CA LEU A 11 9.72 5.04 8.57
C LEU A 11 10.05 3.60 8.94
N LEU A 12 9.01 2.74 8.99
CA LEU A 12 9.15 1.30 9.04
C LEU A 12 9.06 0.75 7.62
N SER A 13 10.19 0.50 6.97
CA SER A 13 10.23 -0.18 5.68
C SER A 13 10.53 -1.66 5.87
N PHE A 14 9.70 -2.54 5.31
CA PHE A 14 9.85 -3.99 5.42
C PHE A 14 9.83 -4.65 4.04
N VAL A 15 10.79 -4.31 3.19
CA VAL A 15 10.92 -4.91 1.84
C VAL A 15 11.42 -6.36 1.91
N GLY A 16 12.10 -6.75 2.99
CA GLY A 16 12.76 -8.06 3.12
C GLY A 16 11.86 -9.26 3.39
N PHE A 17 10.56 -9.06 3.66
CA PHE A 17 9.67 -10.16 4.07
C PHE A 17 8.87 -10.80 2.93
N MET A 18 8.87 -10.20 1.75
CA MET A 18 8.10 -10.67 0.60
C MET A 18 8.91 -11.42 -0.47
N LEU A 19 10.23 -11.43 -0.37
CA LEU A 19 11.04 -12.25 -1.27
C LEU A 19 11.17 -13.64 -0.66
N PRO A 20 10.71 -14.72 -1.33
CA PRO A 20 11.07 -16.06 -0.92
C PRO A 20 12.59 -16.15 -1.01
N ARG A 21 13.25 -16.48 0.10
CA ARG A 21 14.65 -16.94 0.02
C ARG A 21 14.64 -18.15 -0.89
N GLN A 22 15.25 -18.03 -2.04
CA GLN A 22 15.66 -19.19 -2.83
C GLN A 22 16.79 -19.88 -2.05
N GLU A 23 16.42 -20.72 -1.09
CA GLU A 23 17.32 -21.74 -0.61
C GLU A 23 17.23 -22.89 -1.62
N GLU A 24 18.31 -23.07 -2.37
CA GLU A 24 18.49 -24.21 -3.23
C GLU A 24 18.43 -25.48 -2.37
N GLY A 25 17.36 -26.26 -2.51
CA GLY A 25 17.39 -27.68 -2.12
C GLY A 25 16.42 -28.19 -1.07
N GLU A 26 15.26 -27.55 -0.78
CA GLU A 26 14.20 -28.24 -0.04
C GLU A 26 12.82 -28.03 -0.67
N THR A 27 12.13 -29.15 -0.86
CA THR A 27 10.76 -29.22 -1.39
C THR A 27 9.84 -28.26 -0.64
N ALA A 28 9.29 -27.31 -1.37
CA ALA A 28 8.35 -26.32 -0.87
C ALA A 28 7.17 -26.99 -0.14
N SER A 29 7.29 -27.12 1.17
CA SER A 29 6.18 -27.32 2.06
C SER A 29 5.32 -26.04 1.97
N HIS A 30 4.10 -26.19 1.53
CA HIS A 30 3.09 -25.13 1.43
C HIS A 30 2.80 -24.55 2.83
N ALA A 31 3.61 -23.59 3.27
CA ALA A 31 3.29 -22.77 4.43
C ALA A 31 2.01 -22.00 4.10
N ARG A 32 0.94 -22.31 4.81
CA ARG A 32 -0.37 -21.66 4.59
C ARG A 32 -0.27 -20.18 4.91
N PRO A 33 -0.91 -19.29 4.11
CA PRO A 33 -0.89 -17.83 4.32
C PRO A 33 -1.36 -17.35 5.70
N ARG A 34 -1.94 -18.23 6.52
CA ARG A 34 -2.46 -17.91 7.85
C ARG A 34 -1.39 -17.65 8.92
N ASP A 35 -0.15 -18.09 8.72
CA ASP A 35 0.88 -18.01 9.77
C ASP A 35 1.80 -16.77 9.62
N GLN A 36 1.77 -16.08 8.48
CA GLN A 36 2.60 -14.91 8.21
C GLN A 36 2.17 -13.61 8.92
N PRO A 37 0.88 -13.27 9.09
CA PRO A 37 0.48 -12.02 9.73
C PRO A 37 0.90 -11.89 11.19
N HIS A 38 0.90 -12.98 11.97
CA HIS A 38 1.20 -12.92 13.40
C HIS A 38 2.66 -12.55 13.69
N GLY A 39 3.62 -13.12 12.95
CA GLY A 39 5.03 -12.77 13.09
C GLY A 39 5.31 -11.31 12.69
N ALA A 40 4.69 -10.84 11.61
CA ALA A 40 4.81 -9.46 11.16
C ALA A 40 4.22 -8.47 12.16
N ALA A 41 3.06 -8.78 12.76
CA ALA A 41 2.42 -7.95 13.78
C ALA A 41 3.29 -7.81 15.03
N GLU A 42 3.98 -8.85 15.45
CA GLU A 42 4.91 -8.80 16.57
C GLU A 42 6.12 -7.91 16.26
N VAL A 43 6.75 -8.12 15.11
CA VAL A 43 7.94 -7.35 14.69
C VAL A 43 7.61 -5.88 14.51
N LEU A 44 6.58 -5.55 13.71
CA LEU A 44 6.23 -4.15 13.43
C LEU A 44 5.67 -3.45 14.68
N GLY A 45 4.82 -4.12 15.47
CA GLY A 45 4.30 -3.57 16.71
C GLY A 45 5.39 -3.33 17.75
N THR A 46 6.36 -4.24 17.89
CA THR A 46 7.52 -4.05 18.78
C THR A 46 8.39 -2.90 18.30
N SER A 47 8.64 -2.80 17.00
CA SER A 47 9.39 -1.70 16.41
C SER A 47 8.69 -0.36 16.67
N ALA A 48 7.38 -0.28 16.43
CA ALA A 48 6.59 0.92 16.69
C ALA A 48 6.63 1.32 18.17
N LYS A 49 6.56 0.35 19.11
CA LYS A 49 6.72 0.59 20.55
C LYS A 49 8.09 1.17 20.90
N HIS A 50 9.17 0.61 20.34
CA HIS A 50 10.53 1.12 20.57
C HIS A 50 10.72 2.54 20.02
N LEU A 51 10.16 2.83 18.84
CA LEU A 51 10.19 4.17 18.25
C LEU A 51 9.48 5.18 19.13
N SER A 52 8.28 4.82 19.63
CA SER A 52 7.53 5.67 20.55
C SER A 52 8.29 5.89 21.87
N ALA A 53 8.92 4.85 22.42
CA ALA A 53 9.75 4.98 23.62
C ALA A 53 10.98 5.89 23.37
N GLY A 54 11.47 5.96 22.14
CA GLY A 54 12.50 6.89 21.68
C GLY A 54 12.01 8.32 21.40
N GLY A 55 10.71 8.59 21.57
CA GLY A 55 10.12 9.92 21.40
C GLY A 55 9.42 10.14 20.04
N ALA A 56 9.21 9.10 19.24
CA ALA A 56 8.41 9.24 18.02
C ALA A 56 6.94 9.50 18.37
N GLU A 57 6.36 10.55 17.80
CA GLU A 57 4.96 10.93 17.99
C GLU A 57 4.04 10.23 16.96
N CYS A 58 4.60 9.87 15.81
CA CYS A 58 3.90 9.03 14.82
C CYS A 58 4.83 7.97 14.21
N VAL A 59 4.21 6.96 13.62
CA VAL A 59 4.87 5.89 12.87
C VAL A 59 4.15 5.67 11.54
N LEU A 60 4.91 5.25 10.54
CA LEU A 60 4.41 4.88 9.22
C LEU A 60 4.83 3.45 8.90
N VAL A 61 3.91 2.66 8.37
CA VAL A 61 4.20 1.37 7.75
C VAL A 61 4.29 1.59 6.24
N CYS A 62 5.52 1.58 5.69
CA CYS A 62 5.80 1.99 4.31
C CYS A 62 5.50 0.89 3.28
N THR A 63 4.37 0.23 3.41
CA THR A 63 3.88 -0.78 2.47
C THR A 63 2.37 -0.95 2.64
N ASN A 64 1.65 -0.98 1.52
CA ASN A 64 0.20 -1.17 1.55
C ASN A 64 -0.19 -2.52 2.16
N THR A 65 0.47 -3.60 1.77
CA THR A 65 0.12 -4.97 2.18
C THR A 65 0.20 -5.19 3.70
N MET A 66 1.17 -4.59 4.38
CA MET A 66 1.31 -4.77 5.83
C MET A 66 0.24 -4.01 6.64
N HIS A 67 -0.59 -3.20 6.02
CA HIS A 67 -1.75 -2.60 6.70
C HIS A 67 -2.84 -3.62 7.08
N ILE A 68 -2.75 -4.86 6.60
CA ILE A 68 -3.56 -5.97 7.14
C ILE A 68 -3.40 -6.16 8.65
N ILE A 69 -2.25 -5.74 9.21
CA ILE A 69 -1.97 -5.83 10.66
C ILE A 69 -1.92 -4.45 11.33
N ALA A 70 -2.48 -3.42 10.71
CA ALA A 70 -2.41 -2.04 11.21
C ALA A 70 -3.00 -1.90 12.63
N ASP A 71 -4.08 -2.60 12.93
CA ASP A 71 -4.73 -2.54 14.24
C ASP A 71 -3.83 -3.13 15.33
N GLN A 72 -3.15 -4.25 15.04
CA GLN A 72 -2.18 -4.84 15.97
C GLN A 72 -0.96 -3.93 16.22
N VAL A 73 -0.56 -3.13 15.23
CA VAL A 73 0.50 -2.11 15.41
C VAL A 73 -0.02 -0.97 16.28
N ARG A 74 -1.25 -0.49 16.08
CA ARG A 74 -1.89 0.55 16.91
C ARG A 74 -2.00 0.13 18.36
N GLU A 75 -2.40 -1.11 18.63
CA GLU A 75 -2.55 -1.64 20.00
C GLU A 75 -1.22 -1.69 20.77
N ARG A 76 -0.09 -1.84 20.08
CA ARG A 76 1.23 -2.01 20.67
C ARG A 76 2.03 -0.73 20.87
N SER A 77 1.62 0.37 20.24
CA SER A 77 2.35 1.63 20.28
C SER A 77 1.42 2.81 20.57
N PRO A 78 1.75 3.70 21.51
CA PRO A 78 1.03 4.94 21.74
C PRO A 78 1.27 5.99 20.62
N ALA A 79 2.31 5.83 19.81
CA ALA A 79 2.55 6.71 18.67
C ALA A 79 1.43 6.56 17.63
N LYS A 80 1.00 7.68 17.06
CA LYS A 80 -0.04 7.67 16.03
C LYS A 80 0.42 6.93 14.78
N LEU A 81 -0.29 5.85 14.41
CA LEU A 81 -0.09 5.24 13.09
C LEU A 81 -0.77 6.13 12.03
N ILE A 82 0.02 6.70 11.14
CA ILE A 82 -0.49 7.33 9.91
C ILE A 82 -0.72 6.18 8.92
N ASP A 83 -1.99 5.87 8.66
CA ASP A 83 -2.38 4.71 7.88
C ASP A 83 -2.52 5.08 6.40
N ILE A 84 -1.83 4.35 5.53
CA ILE A 84 -1.81 4.63 4.09
C ILE A 84 -3.19 4.48 3.45
N ILE A 85 -4.00 3.53 3.93
CA ILE A 85 -5.35 3.28 3.40
C ILE A 85 -6.28 4.43 3.81
N ASP A 86 -6.21 4.85 5.09
CA ASP A 86 -7.04 5.96 5.59
C ASP A 86 -6.72 7.28 4.89
N GLU A 87 -5.43 7.58 4.71
CA GLU A 87 -5.03 8.83 4.05
C GLU A 87 -5.41 8.82 2.56
N THR A 88 -5.30 7.66 1.90
CA THR A 88 -5.78 7.48 0.51
C THR A 88 -7.31 7.65 0.44
N GLY A 89 -8.04 7.07 1.39
CA GLY A 89 -9.50 7.23 1.47
C GLY A 89 -9.95 8.68 1.68
N LYS A 90 -9.24 9.44 2.52
CA LYS A 90 -9.48 10.89 2.69
C LYS A 90 -9.25 11.67 1.38
N ALA A 91 -8.18 11.34 0.66
CA ALA A 91 -7.86 11.99 -0.62
C ALA A 91 -8.93 11.68 -1.68
N LEU A 92 -9.37 10.43 -1.78
CA LEU A 92 -10.48 10.02 -2.66
C LEU A 92 -11.79 10.74 -2.30
N ALA A 93 -12.16 10.76 -1.02
CA ALA A 93 -13.37 11.42 -0.54
C ALA A 93 -13.35 12.93 -0.86
N LYS A 94 -12.20 13.57 -0.69
CA LYS A 94 -12.01 15.01 -1.04
C LYS A 94 -12.19 15.27 -2.54
N ALA A 95 -11.80 14.31 -3.37
CA ALA A 95 -11.96 14.38 -4.83
C ALA A 95 -13.34 13.89 -5.30
N ASN A 96 -14.22 13.43 -4.40
CA ASN A 96 -15.52 12.81 -4.71
C ASN A 96 -15.39 11.51 -5.54
N ALA A 97 -14.25 10.85 -5.51
CA ALA A 97 -14.07 9.52 -6.11
C ALA A 97 -14.79 8.47 -5.26
N ARG A 98 -15.60 7.63 -5.90
CA ARG A 98 -16.48 6.67 -5.20
C ARG A 98 -16.22 5.23 -5.55
N ARG A 99 -15.63 5.00 -6.71
CA ARG A 99 -15.42 3.66 -7.24
C ARG A 99 -14.05 3.53 -7.90
N PRO A 100 -12.94 3.72 -7.14
CA PRO A 100 -11.59 3.63 -7.67
C PRO A 100 -11.20 2.20 -8.02
N LEU A 101 -10.41 2.03 -9.09
CA LEU A 101 -9.72 0.79 -9.42
C LEU A 101 -8.43 0.69 -8.59
N LEU A 102 -8.32 -0.34 -7.76
CA LEU A 102 -7.12 -0.61 -6.98
C LEU A 102 -6.12 -1.44 -7.81
N LEU A 103 -4.97 -0.86 -8.10
CA LEU A 103 -3.82 -1.56 -8.67
C LEU A 103 -2.80 -1.81 -7.55
N ALA A 104 -2.58 -3.08 -7.19
CA ALA A 104 -1.75 -3.46 -6.06
C ALA A 104 -1.16 -4.86 -6.25
N THR A 105 -0.46 -5.38 -5.24
CA THR A 105 -0.11 -6.80 -5.21
C THR A 105 -1.37 -7.66 -5.17
N ARG A 106 -1.30 -8.87 -5.72
CA ARG A 106 -2.43 -9.82 -5.68
C ARG A 106 -2.97 -9.98 -4.25
N TYR A 107 -2.08 -10.05 -3.26
CA TYR A 107 -2.45 -10.15 -1.86
C TYR A 107 -3.36 -8.98 -1.42
N SER A 108 -2.96 -7.74 -1.71
CA SER A 108 -3.74 -6.55 -1.33
C SER A 108 -5.08 -6.47 -2.05
N MET A 109 -5.18 -6.99 -3.28
CA MET A 109 -6.41 -6.99 -4.06
C MET A 109 -7.40 -8.11 -3.66
N GLU A 110 -6.91 -9.25 -3.12
CA GLU A 110 -7.74 -10.44 -2.87
C GLU A 110 -8.14 -10.66 -1.41
N HIS A 111 -7.39 -10.11 -0.43
CA HIS A 111 -7.64 -10.39 0.99
C HIS A 111 -8.71 -9.53 1.68
N GLY A 112 -9.35 -8.65 0.95
CA GLY A 112 -10.48 -7.87 1.47
C GLY A 112 -10.11 -6.74 2.44
N PHE A 113 -9.01 -6.80 3.20
CA PHE A 113 -8.68 -5.81 4.24
C PHE A 113 -8.64 -4.37 3.73
N TYR A 114 -8.17 -4.19 2.50
CA TYR A 114 -8.09 -2.87 1.87
C TYR A 114 -9.48 -2.36 1.50
N HIS A 115 -10.29 -3.22 0.86
CA HIS A 115 -11.66 -2.94 0.49
C HIS A 115 -12.54 -2.65 1.70
N ASP A 116 -12.50 -3.54 2.71
CA ASP A 116 -13.33 -3.43 3.90
C ASP A 116 -13.04 -2.11 4.64
N ARG A 117 -11.75 -1.77 4.80
CA ARG A 117 -11.38 -0.52 5.45
C ARG A 117 -11.82 0.72 4.66
N MET A 118 -11.70 0.72 3.33
CA MET A 118 -12.19 1.80 2.47
C MET A 118 -13.71 1.94 2.55
N MET A 119 -14.43 0.82 2.54
CA MET A 119 -15.89 0.81 2.65
C MET A 119 -16.34 1.29 4.02
N ASP A 120 -15.80 0.73 5.10
CA ASP A 120 -16.24 0.97 6.47
C ASP A 120 -15.97 2.43 6.92
N LEU A 121 -14.82 2.99 6.55
CA LEU A 121 -14.41 4.31 7.02
C LEU A 121 -14.74 5.46 6.06
N HIS A 122 -14.81 5.18 4.77
CA HIS A 122 -14.95 6.22 3.74
C HIS A 122 -16.17 6.03 2.83
N GLY A 123 -16.86 4.89 2.89
CA GLY A 123 -17.98 4.55 2.00
C GLY A 123 -17.57 4.47 0.53
N ILE A 124 -16.33 3.99 0.29
CA ILE A 124 -15.74 3.88 -1.04
C ILE A 124 -15.73 2.41 -1.47
N ASP A 125 -16.37 2.11 -2.59
CA ASP A 125 -16.45 0.77 -3.17
C ASP A 125 -15.29 0.55 -4.15
N LEU A 126 -14.29 -0.27 -3.76
CA LEU A 126 -13.12 -0.53 -4.59
C LEU A 126 -13.44 -1.54 -5.69
N LEU A 127 -13.05 -1.21 -6.92
CA LEU A 127 -12.87 -2.19 -7.98
C LEU A 127 -11.46 -2.79 -7.91
N VAL A 128 -11.35 -4.05 -8.30
CA VAL A 128 -10.06 -4.72 -8.55
C VAL A 128 -10.09 -5.34 -9.93
N PRO A 129 -8.95 -5.48 -10.63
CA PRO A 129 -8.90 -6.16 -11.91
C PRO A 129 -9.43 -7.59 -11.84
N ASP A 130 -9.82 -8.15 -12.97
CA ASP A 130 -10.16 -9.57 -13.09
C ASP A 130 -8.95 -10.47 -12.70
N ALA A 131 -9.14 -11.79 -12.69
CA ALA A 131 -8.10 -12.72 -12.29
C ALA A 131 -6.83 -12.62 -13.15
N ALA A 132 -6.98 -12.40 -14.46
CA ALA A 132 -5.86 -12.24 -15.38
C ALA A 132 -5.11 -10.91 -15.14
N GLY A 133 -5.85 -9.84 -14.92
CA GLY A 133 -5.28 -8.52 -14.59
C GLY A 133 -4.55 -8.54 -13.23
N ARG A 134 -5.10 -9.20 -12.20
CA ARG A 134 -4.43 -9.35 -10.90
C ARG A 134 -3.12 -10.14 -11.00
N GLU A 135 -3.11 -11.21 -11.80
CA GLU A 135 -1.89 -11.99 -12.06
C GLU A 135 -0.85 -11.17 -12.83
N ALA A 136 -1.27 -10.45 -13.86
CA ALA A 136 -0.39 -9.56 -14.62
C ALA A 136 0.23 -8.48 -13.72
N MET A 137 -0.58 -7.81 -12.90
CA MET A 137 -0.11 -6.82 -11.93
C MET A 137 0.91 -7.43 -10.95
N HIS A 138 0.62 -8.61 -10.41
CA HIS A 138 1.52 -9.29 -9.48
C HIS A 138 2.88 -9.58 -10.11
N ARG A 139 2.88 -10.15 -11.32
CA ARG A 139 4.10 -10.46 -12.08
C ARG A 139 4.90 -9.19 -12.38
N ILE A 140 4.25 -8.14 -12.90
CA ILE A 140 4.90 -6.87 -13.21
C ILE A 140 5.55 -6.27 -11.95
N ILE A 141 4.85 -6.24 -10.81
CA ILE A 141 5.39 -5.71 -9.57
C ILE A 141 6.63 -6.49 -9.14
N PHE A 142 6.55 -7.83 -9.03
CA PHE A 142 7.61 -8.61 -8.40
C PHE A 142 8.76 -8.98 -9.35
N GLU A 143 8.47 -9.28 -10.61
CA GLU A 143 9.50 -9.71 -11.55
C GLU A 143 10.16 -8.56 -12.31
N GLU A 144 9.53 -7.38 -12.33
CA GLU A 144 10.04 -6.22 -13.06
C GLU A 144 10.29 -5.04 -12.10
N LEU A 145 9.26 -4.41 -11.57
CA LEU A 145 9.40 -3.14 -10.83
C LEU A 145 10.24 -3.28 -9.56
N CYS A 146 10.05 -4.33 -8.77
CA CYS A 146 10.88 -4.62 -7.60
C CYS A 146 12.34 -4.94 -7.97
N CYS A 147 12.60 -5.33 -9.21
CA CYS A 147 13.95 -5.53 -9.76
C CYS A 147 14.51 -4.28 -10.44
N GLY A 148 13.81 -3.14 -10.39
CA GLY A 148 14.22 -1.90 -11.04
C GLY A 148 14.04 -1.92 -12.56
N ILE A 149 13.24 -2.85 -13.10
CA ILE A 149 12.97 -2.98 -14.53
C ILE A 149 11.65 -2.28 -14.85
N VAL A 150 11.68 -1.31 -15.76
CA VAL A 150 10.50 -0.62 -16.27
C VAL A 150 10.42 -0.89 -17.78
N ARG A 151 9.29 -1.43 -18.24
CA ARG A 151 9.07 -1.81 -19.64
C ARG A 151 7.85 -1.13 -20.22
N ASP A 152 7.93 -0.71 -21.47
CA ASP A 152 6.79 -0.11 -22.17
C ASP A 152 5.67 -1.13 -22.40
N GLU A 153 6.00 -2.41 -22.68
CA GLU A 153 5.01 -3.49 -22.80
C GLU A 153 4.20 -3.67 -21.51
N SER A 154 4.85 -3.56 -20.35
CA SER A 154 4.17 -3.65 -19.06
C SER A 154 3.31 -2.41 -18.79
N ARG A 155 3.72 -1.24 -19.26
CA ARG A 155 2.90 -0.01 -19.26
C ARG A 155 1.63 -0.20 -20.09
N GLU A 156 1.74 -0.75 -21.29
CA GLU A 156 0.58 -1.04 -22.16
C GLU A 156 -0.40 -2.02 -21.50
N ILE A 157 0.11 -3.08 -20.83
CA ILE A 157 -0.72 -4.03 -20.08
C ILE A 157 -1.49 -3.32 -18.96
N VAL A 158 -0.80 -2.50 -18.16
CA VAL A 158 -1.44 -1.78 -17.05
C VAL A 158 -2.45 -0.76 -17.57
N SER A 159 -2.15 -0.06 -18.66
CA SER A 159 -3.09 0.85 -19.32
C SER A 159 -4.35 0.12 -19.81
N ALA A 160 -4.20 -1.06 -20.39
CA ALA A 160 -5.36 -1.89 -20.80
C ALA A 160 -6.22 -2.34 -19.59
N ILE A 161 -5.58 -2.67 -18.45
CA ILE A 161 -6.29 -2.99 -17.20
C ILE A 161 -7.09 -1.78 -16.71
N ILE A 162 -6.51 -0.58 -16.78
CA ILE A 162 -7.21 0.66 -16.38
C ILE A 162 -8.41 0.91 -17.31
N GLU A 163 -8.24 0.79 -18.61
CA GLU A 163 -9.33 0.97 -19.58
C GLU A 163 -10.48 -0.03 -19.34
N LEU A 164 -10.15 -1.30 -19.05
CA LEU A 164 -11.16 -2.28 -18.68
C LEU A 164 -11.90 -1.87 -17.39
N GLY A 165 -11.17 -1.47 -16.34
CA GLY A 165 -11.77 -0.98 -15.10
C GLY A 165 -12.70 0.22 -15.32
N LYS A 166 -12.35 1.14 -16.24
CA LYS A 166 -13.23 2.26 -16.64
C LYS A 166 -14.53 1.77 -17.27
N THR A 167 -14.49 0.73 -18.11
CA THR A 167 -15.71 0.14 -18.67
C THR A 167 -16.58 -0.52 -17.62
N GLU A 168 -16.00 -0.97 -16.51
CA GLU A 168 -16.69 -1.54 -15.34
C GLU A 168 -17.16 -0.46 -14.35
N GLY A 169 -16.87 0.82 -14.64
CA GLY A 169 -17.34 1.97 -13.89
C GLY A 169 -16.35 2.53 -12.88
N ALA A 170 -15.05 2.25 -13.03
CA ALA A 170 -14.03 2.93 -12.25
C ALA A 170 -14.00 4.44 -12.59
N ASP A 171 -14.06 5.27 -11.55
CA ASP A 171 -14.00 6.73 -11.65
C ASP A 171 -12.59 7.30 -11.41
N SER A 172 -11.68 6.47 -10.94
CA SER A 172 -10.32 6.84 -10.58
C SER A 172 -9.44 5.58 -10.42
N VAL A 173 -8.14 5.76 -10.21
CA VAL A 173 -7.17 4.68 -10.01
C VAL A 173 -6.38 4.92 -8.73
N ILE A 174 -6.18 3.86 -7.92
CA ILE A 174 -5.25 3.86 -6.78
C ILE A 174 -4.00 3.08 -7.17
N LEU A 175 -2.83 3.71 -7.08
CA LEU A 175 -1.55 3.03 -7.12
C LEU A 175 -1.25 2.50 -5.72
N GLY A 176 -1.70 1.27 -5.43
CA GLY A 176 -1.63 0.61 -4.13
C GLY A 176 -0.36 -0.21 -3.91
N CYS A 177 0.71 0.11 -4.61
CA CYS A 177 2.06 -0.44 -4.41
C CYS A 177 3.08 0.64 -4.69
N THR A 178 4.12 0.70 -3.87
CA THR A 178 5.17 1.74 -3.92
C THR A 178 5.92 1.77 -5.25
N GLU A 179 5.95 0.68 -5.98
CA GLU A 179 6.69 0.54 -7.24
C GLU A 179 5.85 0.90 -8.48
N ILE A 180 4.52 0.86 -8.42
CA ILE A 180 3.67 1.09 -9.59
C ILE A 180 3.84 2.52 -10.15
N CYS A 181 4.09 3.51 -9.27
CA CYS A 181 4.34 4.88 -9.69
C CYS A 181 5.61 5.06 -10.56
N LEU A 182 6.51 4.06 -10.59
CA LEU A 182 7.65 4.03 -11.51
C LEU A 182 7.22 3.71 -12.95
N LEU A 183 6.10 3.02 -13.10
CA LEU A 183 5.61 2.55 -14.39
C LEU A 183 4.57 3.49 -14.98
N ILE A 184 3.57 3.87 -14.21
CA ILE A 184 2.45 4.70 -14.66
C ILE A 184 2.17 5.86 -13.69
N GLY A 185 1.52 6.89 -14.20
CA GLY A 185 1.07 8.06 -13.45
C GLY A 185 -0.12 8.74 -14.13
N GLN A 186 -0.41 9.97 -13.72
CA GLN A 186 -1.57 10.72 -14.23
C GLN A 186 -1.54 10.93 -15.76
N GLN A 187 -0.36 10.96 -16.37
CA GLN A 187 -0.19 11.14 -17.82
C GLN A 187 -0.63 9.93 -18.65
N ASP A 188 -0.82 8.78 -18.02
CA ASP A 188 -1.11 7.51 -18.69
C ASP A 188 -2.62 7.19 -18.71
N THR A 189 -3.47 8.04 -18.11
CA THR A 189 -4.93 7.88 -18.06
C THR A 189 -5.65 9.21 -17.92
N ASP A 190 -6.90 9.26 -18.35
CA ASP A 190 -7.79 10.43 -18.26
C ASP A 190 -8.60 10.49 -16.96
N VAL A 191 -8.63 9.40 -16.15
CA VAL A 191 -9.23 9.41 -14.83
C VAL A 191 -8.22 9.82 -13.75
N PRO A 192 -8.65 10.40 -12.62
CA PRO A 192 -7.76 10.78 -11.53
C PRO A 192 -6.94 9.60 -10.99
N VAL A 193 -5.64 9.82 -10.77
CA VAL A 193 -4.71 8.83 -10.20
C VAL A 193 -4.34 9.23 -8.78
N PHE A 194 -4.47 8.30 -7.86
CA PHE A 194 -4.12 8.44 -6.45
C PHE A 194 -2.92 7.56 -6.11
N ASP A 195 -1.75 8.17 -6.05
CA ASP A 195 -0.53 7.51 -5.58
C ASP A 195 -0.58 7.42 -4.04
N SER A 196 -0.87 6.22 -3.52
CA SER A 196 -0.98 5.99 -2.07
C SER A 196 0.32 6.33 -1.33
N THR A 197 1.49 6.16 -1.95
CA THR A 197 2.78 6.48 -1.36
C THR A 197 2.97 7.99 -1.22
N ALA A 198 2.71 8.74 -2.28
CA ALA A 198 2.81 10.20 -2.25
C ALA A 198 1.81 10.81 -1.24
N ILE A 199 0.59 10.30 -1.19
CA ILE A 199 -0.45 10.70 -0.23
C ILE A 199 0.02 10.43 1.20
N HIS A 200 0.55 9.24 1.47
CA HIS A 200 1.03 8.84 2.79
C HIS A 200 2.18 9.72 3.28
N VAL A 201 3.14 10.01 2.41
CA VAL A 201 4.25 10.93 2.71
C VAL A 201 3.73 12.34 3.00
N ALA A 202 2.80 12.84 2.18
CA ALA A 202 2.21 14.17 2.40
C ALA A 202 1.51 14.27 3.76
N ALA A 203 0.75 13.24 4.16
CA ALA A 203 0.10 13.17 5.47
C ALA A 203 1.11 13.15 6.63
N ALA A 204 2.23 12.45 6.46
CA ALA A 204 3.31 12.45 7.47
C ALA A 204 3.97 13.83 7.61
N VAL A 205 4.23 14.50 6.49
CA VAL A 205 4.79 15.87 6.49
C VAL A 205 3.81 16.84 7.14
N GLU A 206 2.53 16.76 6.81
CA GLU A 206 1.49 17.60 7.43
C GLU A 206 1.43 17.39 8.94
N PHE A 207 1.47 16.13 9.39
CA PHE A 207 1.52 15.81 10.82
C PHE A 207 2.76 16.41 11.51
N ALA A 208 3.91 16.36 10.88
CA ALA A 208 5.17 16.88 11.44
C ALA A 208 5.24 18.41 11.52
N LEU A 209 4.46 19.12 10.69
CA LEU A 209 4.46 20.58 10.63
C LEU A 209 3.40 21.24 11.52
N ASN A 210 2.39 20.48 11.98
CA ASN A 210 1.31 20.96 12.85
C ASN A 210 1.56 20.62 14.32
#